data_7ff4bc46849abadcda759ff229e9c534
#
_entry.id   7ff4bc46849abadcda759ff229e9c534
#
_cell.length_a   1.000
_cell.length_b   1.000
_cell.length_c   1.000
_cell.angle_alpha   90.00
_cell.angle_beta   90.00
_cell.angle_gamma   90.00
#
_symmetry.space_group_name_H-M   'P 1'
#
loop_
_entity.id
_entity.type
_entity.pdbx_description
1 polymer ?
#
loop_
_entity_poly.entity_id
_entity_poly.type
_entity_poly.pdbx_seq_one_letter_code
_entity_poly.pdbx_strand_id
1 'polypeptide(L)'
;MTDQMFGLDGRVALVTGASSGLGAEVARTLAAAGARVAVAARREDRLAALADDLGGVAVACDLLDPAQVDTLVSRVTERLGGPEILVNVAGGFAGACPAEEEAPATVSDTLTLNLVAPFRLCQTAFPHMVAAGRGAIVNVSSISGQVGIPGIPQASYAAAKAGLSGLTAELAVQWAPHGIRVNTVAPGFFRSEITESLYDDERSHAWLRRNTPLPYDAEASDIVGAVLWLAGDAGRYVTGQTIVVDGGWTAR
;
A
#
# COMPACT_ATOMS: atom_id res chain seq x y z
N MET A 1 -12.84 5.13 -24.71
CA MET A 1 -13.46 4.18 -23.74
C MET A 1 -12.45 3.64 -22.74
N THR A 2 -11.28 3.17 -23.15
CA THR A 2 -10.23 2.64 -22.24
C THR A 2 -9.69 3.74 -21.31
N ASP A 3 -9.39 4.91 -21.83
CA ASP A 3 -8.89 6.06 -21.05
C ASP A 3 -9.88 6.54 -19.98
N GLN A 4 -11.18 6.43 -20.24
CA GLN A 4 -12.22 6.78 -19.26
C GLN A 4 -12.33 5.79 -18.09
N MET A 5 -11.97 4.52 -18.28
CA MET A 5 -12.07 3.50 -17.22
C MET A 5 -10.91 3.58 -16.23
N PHE A 6 -9.74 3.97 -16.68
CA PHE A 6 -8.52 4.08 -15.87
C PHE A 6 -8.14 5.52 -15.54
N GLY A 7 -8.82 6.51 -16.12
CA GLY A 7 -8.62 7.93 -15.82
C GLY A 7 -9.05 8.28 -14.39
N LEU A 8 -8.26 9.15 -13.76
CA LEU A 8 -8.48 9.64 -12.39
C LEU A 8 -8.55 11.18 -12.37
N ASP A 9 -8.95 11.78 -13.49
CA ASP A 9 -8.89 13.23 -13.70
C ASP A 9 -9.47 14.03 -12.53
N GLY A 10 -8.63 14.86 -11.93
CA GLY A 10 -8.97 15.77 -10.84
C GLY A 10 -9.24 15.13 -9.49
N ARG A 11 -9.27 13.79 -9.37
CA ARG A 11 -9.46 13.10 -8.09
C ARG A 11 -8.24 13.27 -7.20
N VAL A 12 -8.47 13.51 -5.92
CA VAL A 12 -7.39 13.60 -4.94
C VAL A 12 -7.00 12.22 -4.45
N ALA A 13 -5.72 11.88 -4.59
CA ALA A 13 -5.14 10.63 -4.13
C ALA A 13 -4.07 10.86 -3.05
N LEU A 14 -4.18 10.16 -1.93
CA LEU A 14 -3.14 10.09 -0.90
C LEU A 14 -2.42 8.75 -1.00
N VAL A 15 -1.09 8.78 -1.16
CA VAL A 15 -0.22 7.60 -1.21
C VAL A 15 0.76 7.65 -0.05
N THR A 16 0.71 6.67 0.86
CA THR A 16 1.68 6.54 1.95
C THR A 16 2.86 5.66 1.54
N GLY A 17 4.02 5.82 2.19
CA GLY A 17 5.22 5.08 1.84
C GLY A 17 5.84 5.48 0.50
N ALA A 18 5.52 6.69 0.00
CA ALA A 18 5.87 7.11 -1.34
C ALA A 18 7.32 7.60 -1.52
N SER A 19 8.18 7.54 -0.50
CA SER A 19 9.57 8.02 -0.62
C SER A 19 10.50 7.08 -1.41
N SER A 20 10.03 5.87 -1.79
CA SER A 20 10.79 4.90 -2.62
C SER A 20 9.92 3.73 -3.09
N GLY A 21 10.49 2.88 -3.94
CA GLY A 21 9.93 1.57 -4.33
C GLY A 21 8.48 1.61 -4.81
N LEU A 22 7.67 0.68 -4.34
CA LEU A 22 6.27 0.52 -4.75
C LEU A 22 5.44 1.80 -4.57
N GLY A 23 5.63 2.53 -3.46
CA GLY A 23 4.85 3.74 -3.18
C GLY A 23 5.15 4.89 -4.15
N ALA A 24 6.41 5.07 -4.55
CA ALA A 24 6.78 6.08 -5.53
C ALA A 24 6.20 5.75 -6.91
N GLU A 25 6.28 4.49 -7.36
CA GLU A 25 5.72 4.07 -8.65
C GLU A 25 4.19 4.14 -8.68
N VAL A 26 3.52 3.79 -7.57
CA VAL A 26 2.07 3.99 -7.43
C VAL A 26 1.71 5.47 -7.56
N ALA A 27 2.44 6.36 -6.86
CA ALA A 27 2.18 7.80 -6.93
C ALA A 27 2.35 8.35 -8.37
N ARG A 28 3.43 7.96 -9.08
CA ARG A 28 3.66 8.31 -10.50
C ARG A 28 2.51 7.84 -11.39
N THR A 29 2.09 6.60 -11.22
CA THR A 29 1.02 6.00 -12.02
C THR A 29 -0.32 6.69 -11.82
N LEU A 30 -0.68 7.02 -10.55
CA LEU A 30 -1.93 7.74 -10.27
C LEU A 30 -1.89 9.17 -10.83
N ALA A 31 -0.75 9.86 -10.73
CA ALA A 31 -0.57 11.18 -11.34
C ALA A 31 -0.66 11.14 -12.87
N ALA A 32 -0.02 10.15 -13.50
CA ALA A 32 -0.10 9.95 -14.96
C ALA A 32 -1.53 9.64 -15.44
N ALA A 33 -2.36 9.04 -14.56
CA ALA A 33 -3.78 8.81 -14.81
C ALA A 33 -4.67 10.04 -14.53
N GLY A 34 -4.09 11.21 -14.20
CA GLY A 34 -4.81 12.47 -13.99
C GLY A 34 -5.15 12.80 -12.54
N ALA A 35 -4.73 11.98 -11.55
CA ALA A 35 -4.98 12.27 -10.14
C ALA A 35 -4.11 13.45 -9.63
N ARG A 36 -4.66 14.22 -8.70
CA ARG A 36 -3.92 15.19 -7.89
C ARG A 36 -3.35 14.46 -6.68
N VAL A 37 -2.04 14.22 -6.67
CA VAL A 37 -1.42 13.28 -5.73
C VAL A 37 -0.80 13.99 -4.53
N ALA A 38 -1.15 13.55 -3.32
CA ALA A 38 -0.39 13.80 -2.10
C ALA A 38 0.46 12.57 -1.79
N VAL A 39 1.75 12.78 -1.55
CA VAL A 39 2.72 11.75 -1.18
C VAL A 39 3.12 11.89 0.28
N ALA A 40 3.09 10.79 1.04
CA ALA A 40 3.40 10.81 2.47
C ALA A 40 4.44 9.75 2.84
N ALA A 41 5.46 10.14 3.59
CA ALA A 41 6.47 9.28 4.21
C ALA A 41 7.32 10.10 5.20
N ARG A 42 8.36 9.49 5.79
CA ARG A 42 9.26 10.16 6.75
C ARG A 42 10.36 11.00 6.08
N ARG A 43 10.84 10.60 4.89
CA ARG A 43 11.99 11.22 4.19
C ARG A 43 11.53 12.43 3.38
N GLU A 44 11.61 13.62 3.98
CA GLU A 44 11.09 14.86 3.42
C GLU A 44 11.74 15.25 2.08
N ASP A 45 13.05 15.09 1.98
CA ASP A 45 13.83 15.40 0.77
C ASP A 45 13.36 14.60 -0.44
N ARG A 46 13.19 13.29 -0.27
CA ARG A 46 12.70 12.41 -1.32
C ARG A 46 11.23 12.66 -1.68
N LEU A 47 10.41 13.01 -0.68
CA LEU A 47 9.02 13.37 -0.92
C LEU A 47 8.90 14.67 -1.69
N ALA A 48 9.69 15.69 -1.34
CA ALA A 48 9.67 16.97 -2.03
C ALA A 48 10.03 16.80 -3.52
N ALA A 49 11.13 16.08 -3.80
CA ALA A 49 11.54 15.79 -5.18
C ALA A 49 10.45 15.04 -5.98
N LEU A 50 9.81 14.04 -5.36
CA LEU A 50 8.72 13.30 -6.01
C LEU A 50 7.49 14.20 -6.22
N ALA A 51 7.10 14.99 -5.23
CA ALA A 51 5.95 15.88 -5.34
C ALA A 51 6.15 16.93 -6.43
N ASP A 52 7.34 17.51 -6.54
CA ASP A 52 7.71 18.46 -7.60
C ASP A 52 7.59 17.81 -8.99
N ASP A 53 8.11 16.60 -9.15
CA ASP A 53 8.03 15.82 -10.39
C ASP A 53 6.57 15.51 -10.82
N LEU A 54 5.70 15.29 -9.84
CA LEU A 54 4.29 14.97 -10.07
C LEU A 54 3.35 16.20 -10.15
N GLY A 55 3.84 17.39 -9.86
CA GLY A 55 2.98 18.56 -9.61
C GLY A 55 2.02 18.34 -8.43
N GLY A 56 2.45 17.54 -7.45
CA GLY A 56 1.67 17.09 -6.30
C GLY A 56 2.08 17.78 -4.99
N VAL A 57 1.75 17.17 -3.86
CA VAL A 57 2.03 17.69 -2.52
C VAL A 57 2.75 16.66 -1.66
N ALA A 58 3.88 17.07 -1.07
CA ALA A 58 4.61 16.30 -0.07
C ALA A 58 4.09 16.58 1.34
N VAL A 59 3.85 15.52 2.12
CA VAL A 59 3.45 15.62 3.54
C VAL A 59 4.29 14.64 4.36
N ALA A 60 5.28 15.17 5.09
CA ALA A 60 6.08 14.34 6.01
C ALA A 60 5.19 13.75 7.11
N CYS A 61 5.30 12.44 7.31
CA CYS A 61 4.54 11.71 8.32
C CYS A 61 5.27 10.45 8.75
N ASP A 62 5.48 10.30 10.06
CA ASP A 62 5.86 9.02 10.64
C ASP A 62 4.59 8.27 11.08
N LEU A 63 4.34 7.11 10.47
CA LEU A 63 3.18 6.29 10.78
C LEU A 63 3.28 5.55 12.13
N LEU A 64 4.43 5.61 12.80
CA LEU A 64 4.57 5.17 14.19
C LEU A 64 4.14 6.25 15.19
N ASP A 65 3.95 7.49 14.74
CA ASP A 65 3.45 8.60 15.57
C ASP A 65 1.94 8.79 15.35
N PRO A 66 1.08 8.41 16.32
CA PRO A 66 -0.38 8.52 16.17
C PRO A 66 -0.86 9.96 15.91
N ALA A 67 -0.19 10.97 16.49
CA ALA A 67 -0.58 12.37 16.30
C ALA A 67 -0.34 12.84 14.85
N GLN A 68 0.75 12.37 14.23
CA GLN A 68 1.01 12.65 12.82
C GLN A 68 0.03 11.91 11.91
N VAL A 69 -0.31 10.66 12.22
CA VAL A 69 -1.31 9.88 11.48
C VAL A 69 -2.68 10.54 11.53
N ASP A 70 -3.12 10.98 12.71
CA ASP A 70 -4.42 11.61 12.92
C ASP A 70 -4.57 12.94 12.15
N THR A 71 -3.47 13.63 11.90
CA THR A 71 -3.46 14.92 11.18
C THR A 71 -3.09 14.82 9.70
N LEU A 72 -2.64 13.66 9.21
CA LEU A 72 -2.16 13.52 7.83
C LEU A 72 -3.24 13.90 6.81
N VAL A 73 -4.44 13.36 6.93
CA VAL A 73 -5.53 13.60 5.98
C VAL A 73 -5.98 15.06 5.99
N SER A 74 -6.05 15.72 7.16
CA SER A 74 -6.40 17.15 7.23
C SER A 74 -5.34 18.03 6.55
N ARG A 75 -4.05 17.73 6.77
CA ARG A 75 -2.93 18.42 6.10
C ARG A 75 -2.96 18.27 4.57
N VAL A 76 -3.41 17.12 4.07
CA VAL A 76 -3.65 16.91 2.63
C VAL A 76 -4.85 17.73 2.16
N THR A 77 -5.94 17.69 2.93
CA THR A 77 -7.20 18.37 2.60
C THR A 77 -7.04 19.87 2.47
N GLU A 78 -6.23 20.49 3.32
CA GLU A 78 -5.92 21.92 3.27
C GLU A 78 -5.22 22.34 1.95
N ARG A 79 -4.50 21.42 1.31
CA ARG A 79 -3.69 21.72 0.11
C ARG A 79 -4.33 21.26 -1.19
N LEU A 80 -5.00 20.10 -1.18
CA LEU A 80 -5.55 19.47 -2.38
C LEU A 80 -7.05 19.23 -2.32
N GLY A 81 -7.69 19.41 -1.16
CA GLY A 81 -9.04 18.91 -0.93
C GLY A 81 -9.05 17.48 -0.38
N GLY A 82 -10.21 16.99 0.02
CA GLY A 82 -10.37 15.68 0.64
C GLY A 82 -10.02 14.52 -0.30
N PRO A 83 -9.28 13.51 0.18
CA PRO A 83 -8.90 12.38 -0.66
C PRO A 83 -10.12 11.51 -1.01
N GLU A 84 -10.25 11.20 -2.30
CA GLU A 84 -11.18 10.21 -2.84
C GLU A 84 -10.50 8.85 -3.07
N ILE A 85 -9.16 8.85 -3.12
CA ILE A 85 -8.33 7.66 -3.27
C ILE A 85 -7.31 7.65 -2.13
N LEU A 86 -7.25 6.54 -1.39
CA LEU A 86 -6.22 6.30 -0.39
C LEU A 86 -5.47 5.01 -0.74
N VAL A 87 -4.15 5.10 -0.92
CA VAL A 87 -3.30 3.92 -1.12
C VAL A 87 -2.33 3.80 0.05
N ASN A 88 -2.58 2.83 0.92
CA ASN A 88 -1.74 2.50 2.06
C ASN A 88 -0.61 1.56 1.59
N VAL A 89 0.48 2.13 1.08
CA VAL A 89 1.67 1.36 0.67
C VAL A 89 2.68 1.25 1.79
N ALA A 90 2.73 2.26 2.68
CA ALA A 90 3.66 2.26 3.79
C ALA A 90 3.59 0.96 4.59
N GLY A 91 4.74 0.40 4.83
CA GLY A 91 4.88 -0.83 5.60
C GLY A 91 6.36 -1.11 5.82
N GLY A 92 6.64 -2.01 6.74
CA GLY A 92 8.01 -2.36 7.07
C GLY A 92 8.08 -3.76 7.68
N PHE A 93 9.20 -4.37 7.47
CA PHE A 93 9.62 -5.63 8.04
C PHE A 93 10.89 -5.37 8.84
N ALA A 94 10.88 -5.68 10.13
CA ALA A 94 12.00 -5.37 11.04
C ALA A 94 13.21 -6.32 10.89
N GLY A 95 13.14 -7.28 9.97
CA GLY A 95 14.10 -8.33 9.77
C GLY A 95 13.56 -9.71 10.20
N ALA A 96 14.21 -10.77 9.70
CA ALA A 96 13.85 -12.13 10.05
C ALA A 96 14.22 -12.41 11.53
N CYS A 97 13.22 -12.81 12.33
CA CYS A 97 13.38 -13.11 13.74
C CYS A 97 12.47 -14.30 14.10
N PRO A 98 12.99 -15.37 14.76
CA PRO A 98 12.15 -16.42 15.30
C PRO A 98 11.06 -15.84 16.21
N ALA A 99 9.84 -16.39 16.14
CA ALA A 99 8.69 -15.83 16.84
C ALA A 99 8.89 -15.74 18.37
N GLU A 100 9.57 -16.72 18.95
CA GLU A 100 9.91 -16.80 20.38
C GLU A 100 10.97 -15.77 20.81
N GLU A 101 11.69 -15.16 19.86
CA GLU A 101 12.73 -14.16 20.11
C GLU A 101 12.27 -12.74 19.74
N GLU A 102 11.11 -12.60 19.11
CA GLU A 102 10.61 -11.29 18.65
C GLU A 102 10.27 -10.38 19.84
N ALA A 103 10.99 -9.27 19.99
CA ALA A 103 10.82 -8.37 21.12
C ALA A 103 9.40 -7.74 21.12
N PRO A 104 8.74 -7.60 22.30
CA PRO A 104 7.39 -7.01 22.38
C PRO A 104 7.27 -5.62 21.74
N ALA A 105 8.30 -4.79 21.85
CA ALA A 105 8.33 -3.47 21.19
C ALA A 105 8.31 -3.61 19.66
N THR A 106 9.11 -4.53 19.09
CA THR A 106 9.12 -4.81 17.65
C THR A 106 7.77 -5.30 17.16
N VAL A 107 7.11 -6.19 17.92
CA VAL A 107 5.75 -6.66 17.62
C VAL A 107 4.78 -5.49 17.58
N SER A 108 4.81 -4.61 18.62
CA SER A 108 3.94 -3.43 18.70
C SER A 108 4.15 -2.48 17.53
N ASP A 109 5.40 -2.13 17.21
CA ASP A 109 5.73 -1.22 16.11
C ASP A 109 5.34 -1.82 14.76
N THR A 110 5.56 -3.12 14.56
CA THR A 110 5.17 -3.84 13.34
C THR A 110 3.66 -3.82 13.13
N LEU A 111 2.88 -4.10 14.18
CA LEU A 111 1.42 -4.02 14.13
C LEU A 111 0.95 -2.58 13.93
N THR A 112 1.56 -1.61 14.59
CA THR A 112 1.22 -0.19 14.43
C THR A 112 1.44 0.26 12.99
N LEU A 113 2.61 0.04 12.44
CA LEU A 113 2.96 0.48 11.10
C LEU A 113 2.12 -0.19 10.01
N ASN A 114 1.91 -1.52 10.11
CA ASN A 114 1.35 -2.30 9.01
C ASN A 114 -0.17 -2.54 9.12
N LEU A 115 -0.80 -2.23 10.26
CA LEU A 115 -2.23 -2.45 10.48
C LEU A 115 -2.93 -1.25 11.12
N VAL A 116 -2.44 -0.77 12.28
CA VAL A 116 -3.16 0.26 13.04
C VAL A 116 -3.15 1.61 12.32
N ALA A 117 -1.98 2.05 11.81
CA ALA A 117 -1.87 3.31 11.09
C ALA A 117 -2.69 3.31 9.78
N PRO A 118 -2.62 2.28 8.89
CA PRO A 118 -3.54 2.14 7.77
C PRO A 118 -5.02 2.23 8.16
N PHE A 119 -5.42 1.58 9.25
CA PHE A 119 -6.82 1.66 9.73
C PHE A 119 -7.19 3.09 10.13
N ARG A 120 -6.33 3.78 10.89
CA ARG A 120 -6.56 5.20 11.27
C ARG A 120 -6.67 6.10 10.03
N LEU A 121 -5.83 5.90 9.02
CA LEU A 121 -5.92 6.65 7.76
C LEU A 121 -7.23 6.37 7.03
N CYS A 122 -7.69 5.13 7.00
CA CYS A 122 -9.02 4.81 6.47
C CYS A 122 -10.13 5.58 7.21
N GLN A 123 -10.09 5.60 8.55
CA GLN A 123 -11.07 6.33 9.37
C GLN A 123 -11.06 7.84 9.12
N THR A 124 -9.87 8.46 9.02
CA THR A 124 -9.75 9.91 8.79
C THR A 124 -10.10 10.31 7.35
N ALA A 125 -9.90 9.42 6.36
CA ALA A 125 -10.30 9.65 4.97
C ALA A 125 -11.81 9.44 4.74
N PHE A 126 -12.46 8.59 5.53
CA PHE A 126 -13.88 8.22 5.37
C PHE A 126 -14.84 9.40 5.19
N PRO A 127 -14.85 10.45 6.07
CA PRO A 127 -15.79 11.56 5.94
C PRO A 127 -15.63 12.34 4.62
N HIS A 128 -14.41 12.43 4.09
CA HIS A 128 -14.16 13.08 2.80
C HIS A 128 -14.71 12.27 1.64
N MET A 129 -14.55 10.95 1.67
CA MET A 129 -15.10 10.04 0.66
C MET A 129 -16.64 10.02 0.69
N VAL A 130 -17.24 10.05 1.89
CA VAL A 130 -18.70 10.18 2.05
C VAL A 130 -19.19 11.50 1.44
N ALA A 131 -18.51 12.60 1.73
CA ALA A 131 -18.87 13.93 1.17
C ALA A 131 -18.74 13.97 -0.36
N ALA A 132 -17.78 13.23 -0.93
CA ALA A 132 -17.63 13.10 -2.38
C ALA A 132 -18.63 12.10 -3.02
N GLY A 133 -19.37 11.32 -2.21
CA GLY A 133 -20.26 10.25 -2.67
C GLY A 133 -19.54 9.09 -3.35
N ARG A 134 -18.21 8.99 -3.20
CA ARG A 134 -17.36 7.94 -3.77
C ARG A 134 -16.02 7.83 -3.05
N GLY A 135 -15.44 6.65 -3.01
CA GLY A 135 -14.11 6.43 -2.47
C GLY A 135 -13.48 5.13 -2.97
N ALA A 136 -12.16 5.12 -3.04
CA ALA A 136 -11.39 3.92 -3.31
C ALA A 136 -10.19 3.82 -2.36
N ILE A 137 -10.17 2.78 -1.55
CA ILE A 137 -9.06 2.47 -0.65
C ILE A 137 -8.36 1.22 -1.16
N VAL A 138 -7.05 1.31 -1.33
CA VAL A 138 -6.20 0.18 -1.71
C VAL A 138 -5.15 -0.01 -0.62
N ASN A 139 -5.26 -1.10 0.12
CA ASN A 139 -4.29 -1.48 1.14
C ASN A 139 -3.24 -2.41 0.53
N VAL A 140 -1.95 -2.10 0.70
CA VAL A 140 -0.87 -2.99 0.25
C VAL A 140 -0.50 -3.92 1.40
N SER A 141 -0.94 -5.17 1.25
CA SER A 141 -0.62 -6.27 2.19
C SER A 141 0.68 -6.97 1.77
N SER A 142 0.70 -8.28 1.78
CA SER A 142 1.80 -9.16 1.35
C SER A 142 1.27 -10.59 1.21
N ILE A 143 1.93 -11.41 0.39
CA ILE A 143 1.73 -12.87 0.41
C ILE A 143 2.01 -13.46 1.80
N SER A 144 2.87 -12.82 2.60
CA SER A 144 3.14 -13.23 3.99
C SER A 144 1.91 -13.19 4.90
N GLY A 145 0.89 -12.41 4.53
CA GLY A 145 -0.41 -12.41 5.22
C GLY A 145 -1.33 -13.57 4.80
N GLN A 146 -0.94 -14.39 3.84
CA GLN A 146 -1.73 -15.50 3.32
C GLN A 146 -1.07 -16.86 3.53
N VAL A 147 0.27 -16.90 3.42
CA VAL A 147 1.05 -18.14 3.55
C VAL A 147 2.30 -17.89 4.40
N GLY A 148 2.76 -18.92 5.09
CA GLY A 148 4.07 -18.89 5.74
C GLY A 148 5.20 -18.90 4.70
N ILE A 149 6.22 -18.10 4.90
CA ILE A 149 7.39 -18.03 4.00
C ILE A 149 8.52 -18.87 4.60
N PRO A 150 8.90 -19.99 3.97
CA PRO A 150 9.97 -20.83 4.48
C PRO A 150 11.31 -20.08 4.52
N GLY A 151 12.01 -20.17 5.67
CA GLY A 151 13.33 -19.55 5.84
C GLY A 151 13.34 -18.06 6.16
N ILE A 152 12.16 -17.41 6.21
CA ILE A 152 12.04 -16.00 6.59
C ILE A 152 11.02 -15.89 7.74
N PRO A 153 11.43 -16.10 9.01
CA PRO A 153 10.53 -15.95 10.15
C PRO A 153 10.14 -14.49 10.35
N GLN A 154 8.82 -14.21 10.43
CA GLN A 154 8.25 -12.87 10.42
C GLN A 154 6.82 -12.84 11.00
N ALA A 155 6.64 -13.41 12.19
CA ALA A 155 5.33 -13.70 12.75
C ALA A 155 4.45 -12.44 12.92
N SER A 156 4.96 -11.37 13.52
CA SER A 156 4.21 -10.11 13.71
C SER A 156 3.85 -9.43 12.38
N TYR A 157 4.76 -9.46 11.40
CA TYR A 157 4.51 -8.91 10.07
C TYR A 157 3.43 -9.71 9.33
N ALA A 158 3.50 -11.03 9.34
CA ALA A 158 2.49 -11.90 8.76
C ALA A 158 1.12 -11.67 9.39
N ALA A 159 1.06 -11.59 10.73
CA ALA A 159 -0.16 -11.27 11.46
C ALA A 159 -0.74 -9.90 11.09
N ALA A 160 0.09 -8.85 11.00
CA ALA A 160 -0.34 -7.51 10.60
C ALA A 160 -0.91 -7.50 9.17
N LYS A 161 -0.23 -8.16 8.22
CA LYS A 161 -0.66 -8.19 6.81
C LYS A 161 -1.90 -9.07 6.59
N ALA A 162 -2.07 -10.14 7.36
CA ALA A 162 -3.32 -10.92 7.41
C ALA A 162 -4.46 -10.08 8.01
N GLY A 163 -4.20 -9.37 9.12
CA GLY A 163 -5.14 -8.45 9.75
C GLY A 163 -5.61 -7.34 8.81
N LEU A 164 -4.70 -6.79 8.00
CA LEU A 164 -5.03 -5.75 7.01
C LEU A 164 -5.99 -6.27 5.92
N SER A 165 -5.85 -7.53 5.51
CA SER A 165 -6.78 -8.17 4.56
C SER A 165 -8.17 -8.40 5.20
N GLY A 166 -8.20 -8.84 6.47
CA GLY A 166 -9.45 -8.97 7.24
C GLY A 166 -10.16 -7.63 7.45
N LEU A 167 -9.40 -6.60 7.82
CA LEU A 167 -9.90 -5.21 7.93
C LEU A 167 -10.49 -4.72 6.61
N THR A 168 -9.83 -5.00 5.49
CA THR A 168 -10.30 -4.64 4.15
C THR A 168 -11.67 -5.23 3.86
N ALA A 169 -11.88 -6.52 4.14
CA ALA A 169 -13.16 -7.18 3.91
C ALA A 169 -14.28 -6.57 4.77
N GLU A 170 -13.99 -6.26 6.04
CA GLU A 170 -14.95 -5.66 6.96
C GLU A 170 -15.33 -4.23 6.53
N LEU A 171 -14.35 -3.38 6.25
CA LEU A 171 -14.60 -2.01 5.80
C LEU A 171 -15.33 -1.96 4.45
N ALA A 172 -15.07 -2.90 3.56
CA ALA A 172 -15.75 -3.00 2.27
C ALA A 172 -17.26 -3.17 2.44
N VAL A 173 -17.69 -4.02 3.39
CA VAL A 173 -19.12 -4.24 3.68
C VAL A 173 -19.73 -3.03 4.38
N GLN A 174 -19.05 -2.48 5.40
CA GLN A 174 -19.55 -1.34 6.15
C GLN A 174 -19.71 -0.08 5.30
N TRP A 175 -18.79 0.16 4.35
CA TRP A 175 -18.70 1.43 3.63
C TRP A 175 -19.27 1.39 2.20
N ALA A 176 -19.64 0.21 1.70
CA ALA A 176 -20.31 0.07 0.40
C ALA A 176 -21.58 0.94 0.25
N PRO A 177 -22.46 1.08 1.28
CA PRO A 177 -23.61 1.98 1.19
C PRO A 177 -23.26 3.45 0.93
N HIS A 178 -22.02 3.86 1.20
CA HIS A 178 -21.51 5.20 0.94
C HIS A 178 -20.78 5.35 -0.41
N GLY A 179 -20.80 4.30 -1.25
CA GLY A 179 -20.08 4.31 -2.52
C GLY A 179 -18.55 4.16 -2.37
N ILE A 180 -18.08 3.68 -1.22
CA ILE A 180 -16.66 3.50 -0.92
C ILE A 180 -16.27 2.04 -1.11
N ARG A 181 -15.24 1.80 -1.92
CA ARG A 181 -14.65 0.48 -2.15
C ARG A 181 -13.35 0.34 -1.37
N VAL A 182 -13.13 -0.82 -0.77
CA VAL A 182 -11.89 -1.11 -0.04
C VAL A 182 -11.36 -2.44 -0.53
N ASN A 183 -10.13 -2.46 -1.04
CA ASN A 183 -9.49 -3.66 -1.54
C ASN A 183 -8.04 -3.74 -1.07
N THR A 184 -7.47 -4.92 -1.18
CA THR A 184 -6.07 -5.20 -0.86
C THR A 184 -5.34 -5.67 -2.11
N VAL A 185 -4.10 -5.21 -2.28
CA VAL A 185 -3.12 -5.84 -3.17
C VAL A 185 -2.09 -6.54 -2.29
N ALA A 186 -1.82 -7.81 -2.55
CA ALA A 186 -0.86 -8.62 -1.82
C ALA A 186 0.34 -8.95 -2.74
N PRO A 187 1.42 -8.16 -2.70
CA PRO A 187 2.62 -8.42 -3.48
C PRO A 187 3.40 -9.63 -2.97
N GLY A 188 4.05 -10.32 -3.90
CA GLY A 188 5.13 -11.24 -3.63
C GLY A 188 6.45 -10.51 -3.35
N PHE A 189 7.54 -11.09 -3.81
CA PHE A 189 8.86 -10.48 -3.70
C PHE A 189 9.11 -9.53 -4.87
N PHE A 190 9.10 -8.24 -4.57
CA PHE A 190 9.42 -7.16 -5.49
C PHE A 190 10.78 -6.57 -5.13
N ARG A 191 11.57 -6.16 -6.12
CA ARG A 191 12.82 -5.47 -5.86
C ARG A 191 12.54 -4.11 -5.21
N SER A 192 13.07 -3.90 -4.01
CA SER A 192 12.88 -2.70 -3.19
C SER A 192 13.99 -2.57 -2.15
N GLU A 193 14.09 -1.43 -1.48
CA GLU A 193 15.04 -1.25 -0.36
C GLU A 193 14.87 -2.32 0.75
N ILE A 194 13.65 -2.85 0.94
CA ILE A 194 13.36 -3.89 1.97
C ILE A 194 13.89 -5.27 1.53
N THR A 195 13.87 -5.55 0.25
CA THR A 195 14.18 -6.86 -0.32
C THR A 195 15.52 -6.90 -1.04
N GLU A 196 16.27 -5.80 -1.11
CA GLU A 196 17.52 -5.66 -1.85
C GLU A 196 18.51 -6.77 -1.51
N SER A 197 18.69 -7.07 -0.21
CA SER A 197 19.57 -8.13 0.25
C SER A 197 19.21 -9.54 -0.27
N LEU A 198 17.95 -9.78 -0.60
CA LEU A 198 17.50 -11.06 -1.19
C LEU A 198 17.87 -11.16 -2.66
N TYR A 199 17.97 -10.03 -3.36
CA TYR A 199 18.35 -9.97 -4.77
C TYR A 199 19.87 -9.89 -4.97
N ASP A 200 20.59 -9.30 -4.03
CA ASP A 200 22.05 -9.14 -4.10
C ASP A 200 22.81 -10.40 -3.64
N ASP A 201 22.20 -11.23 -2.78
CA ASP A 201 22.76 -12.53 -2.42
C ASP A 201 22.36 -13.61 -3.46
N GLU A 202 23.34 -14.19 -4.14
CA GLU A 202 23.12 -15.15 -5.23
C GLU A 202 22.27 -16.37 -4.78
N ARG A 203 22.44 -16.84 -3.55
CA ARG A 203 21.70 -18.01 -3.02
C ARG A 203 20.23 -17.65 -2.77
N SER A 204 20.00 -16.50 -2.18
CA SER A 204 18.66 -15.95 -1.90
C SER A 204 17.93 -15.66 -3.19
N HIS A 205 18.58 -15.02 -4.17
CA HIS A 205 18.01 -14.76 -5.48
C HIS A 205 17.68 -16.08 -6.24
N ALA A 206 18.57 -17.06 -6.22
CA ALA A 206 18.29 -18.38 -6.79
C ALA A 206 17.12 -19.08 -6.10
N TRP A 207 16.96 -18.88 -4.78
CA TRP A 207 15.81 -19.40 -4.04
C TRP A 207 14.51 -18.68 -4.45
N LEU A 208 14.51 -17.34 -4.58
CA LEU A 208 13.37 -16.58 -5.10
C LEU A 208 12.93 -17.11 -6.47
N ARG A 209 13.86 -17.19 -7.41
CA ARG A 209 13.59 -17.65 -8.78
C ARG A 209 13.07 -19.09 -8.85
N ARG A 210 13.56 -19.99 -8.00
CA ARG A 210 13.09 -21.37 -7.93
C ARG A 210 11.66 -21.48 -7.38
N ASN A 211 11.27 -20.51 -6.55
CA ASN A 211 9.97 -20.49 -5.88
C ASN A 211 8.94 -19.59 -6.57
N THR A 212 9.33 -18.79 -7.56
CA THR A 212 8.43 -17.96 -8.35
C THR A 212 8.23 -18.61 -9.72
N PRO A 213 7.01 -19.03 -10.09
CA PRO A 213 6.73 -19.65 -11.39
C PRO A 213 7.05 -18.77 -12.61
N LEU A 214 6.78 -17.46 -12.54
CA LEU A 214 7.16 -16.55 -13.63
C LEU A 214 8.70 -16.42 -13.72
N PRO A 215 9.29 -16.43 -14.95
CA PRO A 215 10.73 -16.57 -15.12
C PRO A 215 11.53 -15.25 -15.04
N TYR A 216 10.97 -14.21 -14.46
CA TYR A 216 11.59 -12.89 -14.32
C TYR A 216 11.39 -12.33 -12.91
N ASP A 217 12.25 -11.39 -12.52
CA ASP A 217 12.15 -10.70 -11.25
C ASP A 217 11.07 -9.62 -11.35
N ALA A 218 10.31 -9.43 -10.26
CA ALA A 218 9.27 -8.42 -10.23
C ALA A 218 9.86 -7.04 -9.94
N GLU A 219 9.49 -6.08 -10.79
CA GLU A 219 9.80 -4.67 -10.64
C GLU A 219 8.63 -3.91 -10.00
N ALA A 220 8.91 -2.74 -9.39
CA ALA A 220 7.87 -1.94 -8.75
C ALA A 220 6.73 -1.54 -9.71
N SER A 221 7.00 -1.45 -11.02
CA SER A 221 6.02 -1.20 -12.07
C SER A 221 5.00 -2.32 -12.27
N ASP A 222 5.30 -3.56 -11.86
CA ASP A 222 4.39 -4.70 -12.07
C ASP A 222 3.17 -4.69 -11.14
N ILE A 223 3.22 -3.92 -10.04
CA ILE A 223 2.08 -3.81 -9.11
C ILE A 223 1.10 -2.70 -9.50
N VAL A 224 1.56 -1.67 -10.25
CA VAL A 224 0.79 -0.44 -10.45
C VAL A 224 -0.50 -0.66 -11.23
N GLY A 225 -0.51 -1.63 -12.15
CA GLY A 225 -1.72 -1.99 -12.92
C GLY A 225 -2.86 -2.46 -12.02
N ALA A 226 -2.56 -3.29 -11.01
CA ALA A 226 -3.56 -3.75 -10.03
C ALA A 226 -4.06 -2.59 -9.17
N VAL A 227 -3.17 -1.69 -8.72
CA VAL A 227 -3.54 -0.53 -7.91
C VAL A 227 -4.40 0.45 -8.72
N LEU A 228 -4.01 0.78 -9.96
CA LEU A 228 -4.76 1.68 -10.83
C LEU A 228 -6.16 1.13 -11.15
N TRP A 229 -6.25 -0.17 -11.45
CA TRP A 229 -7.53 -0.84 -11.65
C TRP A 229 -8.45 -0.71 -10.44
N LEU A 230 -7.95 -0.96 -9.23
CA LEU A 230 -8.73 -0.88 -8.00
C LEU A 230 -9.06 0.56 -7.59
N ALA A 231 -8.19 1.53 -7.90
CA ALA A 231 -8.41 2.95 -7.62
C ALA A 231 -9.43 3.59 -8.56
N GLY A 232 -9.45 3.17 -9.83
CA GLY A 232 -10.28 3.73 -10.90
C GLY A 232 -11.65 3.08 -11.06
N ASP A 233 -12.39 3.57 -12.06
CA ASP A 233 -13.73 3.09 -12.38
C ASP A 233 -13.72 1.71 -13.06
N ALA A 234 -12.58 1.28 -13.60
CA ALA A 234 -12.38 -0.09 -14.08
C ALA A 234 -12.64 -1.13 -12.97
N GLY A 235 -12.37 -0.78 -11.71
CA GLY A 235 -12.63 -1.59 -10.52
C GLY A 235 -13.96 -1.31 -9.81
N ARG A 236 -14.90 -0.57 -10.42
CA ARG A 236 -16.13 -0.09 -9.75
C ARG A 236 -17.00 -1.16 -9.09
N TYR A 237 -16.89 -2.41 -9.54
CA TYR A 237 -17.66 -3.53 -8.99
C TYR A 237 -16.80 -4.50 -8.17
N VAL A 238 -15.59 -4.06 -7.76
CA VAL A 238 -14.64 -4.83 -6.96
C VAL A 238 -14.48 -4.16 -5.60
N THR A 239 -14.88 -4.85 -4.54
CA THR A 239 -14.68 -4.43 -3.15
C THR A 239 -14.51 -5.64 -2.24
N GLY A 240 -13.77 -5.51 -1.16
CA GLY A 240 -13.48 -6.57 -0.18
C GLY A 240 -12.50 -7.64 -0.66
N GLN A 241 -11.84 -7.43 -1.82
CA GLN A 241 -10.99 -8.44 -2.43
C GLN A 241 -9.52 -8.26 -2.06
N THR A 242 -8.79 -9.37 -2.02
CA THR A 242 -7.33 -9.40 -2.00
C THR A 242 -6.81 -9.88 -3.34
N ILE A 243 -6.15 -9.02 -4.08
CA ILE A 243 -5.54 -9.30 -5.37
C ILE A 243 -4.07 -9.65 -5.14
N VAL A 244 -3.71 -10.89 -5.39
CA VAL A 244 -2.33 -11.38 -5.27
C VAL A 244 -1.56 -11.04 -6.55
N VAL A 245 -0.39 -10.42 -6.38
CA VAL A 245 0.54 -10.08 -7.46
C VAL A 245 1.92 -10.60 -7.06
N ASP A 246 2.19 -11.87 -7.37
CA ASP A 246 3.31 -12.60 -6.79
C ASP A 246 4.07 -13.51 -7.76
N GLY A 247 3.79 -13.39 -9.05
CA GLY A 247 4.40 -14.26 -10.06
C GLY A 247 4.03 -15.74 -9.95
N GLY A 248 2.95 -16.06 -9.22
CA GLY A 248 2.46 -17.42 -8.99
C GLY A 248 3.04 -18.09 -7.75
N TRP A 249 3.74 -17.36 -6.88
CA TRP A 249 4.34 -17.91 -5.64
C TRP A 249 3.32 -18.69 -4.80
N THR A 250 2.13 -18.13 -4.57
CA THR A 250 1.10 -18.73 -3.73
C THR A 250 0.20 -19.74 -4.45
N ALA A 251 0.35 -19.92 -5.77
CA ALA A 251 -0.50 -20.81 -6.57
C ALA A 251 -0.03 -22.28 -6.60
N ARG A 252 1.00 -22.63 -5.84
CA ARG A 252 1.63 -23.97 -5.84
C ARG A 252 1.54 -24.65 -4.47
#